data_162e5f8a3caf96abb3358bd9ba6e0bc0
#
_entry.id   162e5f8a3caf96abb3358bd9ba6e0bc0
#
_cell.length_a   1.000
_cell.length_b   1.000
_cell.length_c   1.000
_cell.angle_alpha   90.00
_cell.angle_beta   90.00
_cell.angle_gamma   90.00
#
_symmetry.space_group_name_H-M   'P 1'
#
loop_
_entity.id
_entity.type
_entity.pdbx_description
1 polymer ?
#
loop_
_entity_poly.entity_id
_entity_poly.type
_entity_poly.pdbx_seq_one_letter_code
_entity_poly.pdbx_strand_id
1 'polypeptide(L)'
;HGMVAGAGKWLTLPWKAASGPIINPKEEMKRQYDYLIVGSGLMGATFAHLATQAGKRCLVVERRQHTGGNIHCEQVAGINVHQYGAHILHTADERVWRFVNRLAPCNRYTNSPVANWRGQLYNLPFNMNTFARMWDVTTPDEARARIEEQRAEVRDRLQGREPQNLEEQALLLVGRDIFERLIKGYTEKQWGRPCTQLPAFIIRRLPLRFTFDNNYFNDPWQGIPVGGYNRLTDALLAGVEVRTGIDFLQHRDELLPLADKVLYTGAIDAWFDHRLGHLEYRTVRFETEVLSTCNHQGVAVMNYTDAQVPYTRIIEHKHFESFGADVEANPRTVVSREYSTEWMPGMEPYYPVNDAANTALLADYQRLAAQQPGVIFAGRLAEYKYYDMAPTIAKAFTLWEEEQK
;
A
#
# COMPACT_ATOMS: atom_id res chain seq x y z
N HIS A 1 -22.25 11.45 23.18
CA HIS A 1 -23.48 10.67 23.44
C HIS A 1 -24.20 10.42 22.13
N GLY A 2 -24.44 9.16 21.79
CA GLY A 2 -25.29 8.76 20.68
C GLY A 2 -24.66 7.65 19.87
N MET A 3 -24.67 6.44 20.43
CA MET A 3 -24.40 5.22 19.66
C MET A 3 -25.57 4.97 18.70
N VAL A 4 -25.25 4.64 17.45
CA VAL A 4 -26.14 3.87 16.61
C VAL A 4 -25.40 2.60 16.22
N ALA A 5 -25.87 1.51 16.79
CA ALA A 5 -25.37 0.17 16.54
C ALA A 5 -25.96 -0.40 15.25
N GLY A 6 -25.13 -1.01 14.45
CA GLY A 6 -25.48 -1.77 13.26
C GLY A 6 -24.26 -2.47 12.70
N ALA A 7 -23.63 -3.32 13.50
CA ALA A 7 -22.53 -4.13 13.01
C ALA A 7 -22.76 -5.57 13.42
N GLY A 8 -22.61 -6.46 12.47
CA GLY A 8 -22.62 -7.89 12.72
C GLY A 8 -21.64 -8.23 13.83
N LYS A 9 -22.09 -9.01 14.77
CA LYS A 9 -21.31 -9.38 15.95
C LYS A 9 -20.09 -10.19 15.53
N TRP A 10 -18.91 -9.55 15.59
CA TRP A 10 -17.66 -10.26 15.66
C TRP A 10 -17.56 -10.93 17.01
N LEU A 11 -17.35 -12.22 17.05
CA LEU A 11 -16.96 -12.91 18.27
C LEU A 11 -15.47 -12.64 18.52
N THR A 12 -15.15 -11.43 19.02
CA THR A 12 -13.86 -11.14 19.58
C THR A 12 -13.87 -11.61 21.03
N LEU A 13 -13.35 -12.80 21.26
CA LEU A 13 -13.10 -13.26 22.63
C LEU A 13 -11.76 -12.72 23.07
N PRO A 14 -11.68 -11.92 24.15
CA PRO A 14 -10.40 -11.58 24.73
C PRO A 14 -9.75 -12.86 25.28
N TRP A 15 -8.48 -13.08 24.93
CA TRP A 15 -7.70 -14.16 25.47
C TRP A 15 -7.59 -14.00 26.99
N LYS A 16 -8.30 -14.84 27.73
CA LYS A 16 -7.99 -15.09 29.15
C LYS A 16 -7.10 -16.31 29.19
N ALA A 17 -5.90 -16.14 29.73
CA ALA A 17 -5.10 -17.28 30.13
C ALA A 17 -5.93 -18.13 31.08
N ALA A 18 -6.48 -19.21 30.58
CA ALA A 18 -7.19 -20.19 31.39
C ALA A 18 -6.14 -21.10 32.01
N SER A 19 -5.99 -21.01 33.31
CA SER A 19 -5.47 -22.11 34.13
C SER A 19 -6.49 -23.24 34.08
N GLY A 20 -6.42 -24.03 33.01
CA GLY A 20 -7.19 -25.27 32.88
C GLY A 20 -6.44 -26.46 33.37
N PRO A 21 -7.12 -27.58 33.66
CA PRO A 21 -6.52 -28.78 34.29
C PRO A 21 -5.43 -29.39 33.41
N ILE A 22 -4.42 -29.96 34.05
CA ILE A 22 -3.32 -30.70 33.46
C ILE A 22 -3.89 -31.75 32.50
N ILE A 23 -3.81 -31.50 31.23
CA ILE A 23 -4.21 -32.43 30.16
C ILE A 23 -3.08 -33.40 29.92
N ASN A 24 -3.42 -34.67 29.92
CA ASN A 24 -2.56 -35.82 29.71
C ASN A 24 -1.79 -35.71 28.37
N PRO A 25 -0.44 -35.90 28.30
CA PRO A 25 0.35 -35.63 27.08
C PRO A 25 0.14 -36.62 25.93
N LYS A 26 -0.90 -37.44 25.94
CA LYS A 26 -1.19 -38.46 24.91
C LYS A 26 -2.53 -38.31 24.18
N GLU A 27 -3.27 -37.26 24.37
CA GLU A 27 -4.32 -36.91 23.40
C GLU A 27 -3.64 -36.23 22.24
N GLU A 28 -3.61 -36.87 21.08
CA GLU A 28 -3.34 -36.20 19.79
C GLU A 28 -4.20 -34.97 19.72
N MET A 29 -3.59 -33.78 19.86
CA MET A 29 -4.29 -32.52 19.71
C MET A 29 -4.87 -32.49 18.29
N LYS A 30 -6.16 -32.76 18.18
CA LYS A 30 -6.88 -32.75 16.92
C LYS A 30 -6.78 -31.36 16.36
N ARG A 31 -6.14 -31.20 15.22
CA ARG A 31 -6.03 -29.93 14.50
C ARG A 31 -7.44 -29.40 14.25
N GLN A 32 -7.67 -28.14 14.70
CA GLN A 32 -8.99 -27.55 14.70
C GLN A 32 -9.28 -26.82 13.39
N TYR A 33 -8.22 -26.40 12.70
CA TYR A 33 -8.30 -25.59 11.48
C TYR A 33 -7.51 -26.24 10.35
N ASP A 34 -7.99 -26.00 9.13
CA ASP A 34 -7.25 -26.38 7.93
C ASP A 34 -6.11 -25.38 7.68
N TYR A 35 -6.36 -24.10 7.97
CA TYR A 35 -5.38 -23.02 7.82
C TYR A 35 -5.34 -22.10 9.04
N LEU A 36 -4.11 -21.81 9.50
CA LEU A 36 -3.78 -20.68 10.34
C LEU A 36 -3.25 -19.56 9.44
N ILE A 37 -3.93 -18.41 9.45
CA ILE A 37 -3.59 -17.26 8.62
C ILE A 37 -3.05 -16.17 9.53
N VAL A 38 -1.77 -15.83 9.35
CA VAL A 38 -1.08 -14.79 10.13
C VAL A 38 -1.15 -13.48 9.37
N GLY A 39 -1.94 -12.55 9.89
CA GLY A 39 -2.22 -11.24 9.31
C GLY A 39 -3.59 -11.17 8.65
N SER A 40 -4.34 -10.14 8.98
CA SER A 40 -5.68 -9.86 8.46
C SER A 40 -5.70 -8.74 7.41
N GLY A 41 -4.55 -8.44 6.83
CA GLY A 41 -4.45 -7.55 5.68
C GLY A 41 -5.06 -8.18 4.43
N LEU A 42 -4.99 -7.48 3.32
CA LEU A 42 -5.70 -7.88 2.10
C LEU A 42 -5.31 -9.28 1.60
N MET A 43 -4.05 -9.68 1.73
CA MET A 43 -3.59 -11.03 1.37
C MET A 43 -4.25 -12.09 2.23
N GLY A 44 -4.12 -11.98 3.55
CA GLY A 44 -4.66 -12.95 4.50
C GLY A 44 -6.19 -13.01 4.47
N ALA A 45 -6.84 -11.85 4.40
CA ALA A 45 -8.31 -11.76 4.35
C ALA A 45 -8.88 -12.36 3.06
N THR A 46 -8.24 -12.10 1.91
CA THR A 46 -8.69 -12.67 0.62
C THR A 46 -8.52 -14.19 0.60
N PHE A 47 -7.37 -14.69 1.04
CA PHE A 47 -7.16 -16.14 1.12
C PHE A 47 -8.14 -16.81 2.09
N ALA A 48 -8.37 -16.23 3.26
CA ALA A 48 -9.33 -16.73 4.23
C ALA A 48 -10.75 -16.81 3.64
N HIS A 49 -11.14 -15.77 2.90
CA HIS A 49 -12.44 -15.76 2.21
C HIS A 49 -12.56 -16.92 1.22
N LEU A 50 -11.59 -17.09 0.33
CA LEU A 50 -11.59 -18.15 -0.69
C LEU A 50 -11.62 -19.54 -0.05
N ALA A 51 -10.80 -19.77 0.95
CA ALA A 51 -10.74 -21.05 1.66
C ALA A 51 -12.05 -21.35 2.41
N THR A 52 -12.61 -20.37 3.10
CA THR A 52 -13.86 -20.51 3.84
C THR A 52 -15.06 -20.77 2.92
N GLN A 53 -15.13 -20.10 1.77
CA GLN A 53 -16.15 -20.36 0.74
C GLN A 53 -16.05 -21.78 0.17
N ALA A 54 -14.87 -22.38 0.19
CA ALA A 54 -14.64 -23.77 -0.21
C ALA A 54 -14.83 -24.79 0.95
N GLY A 55 -15.38 -24.34 2.09
CA GLY A 55 -15.66 -25.21 3.25
C GLY A 55 -14.47 -25.49 4.17
N LYS A 56 -13.35 -24.78 4.01
CA LYS A 56 -12.20 -24.91 4.90
C LYS A 56 -12.39 -24.10 6.19
N ARG A 57 -11.83 -24.61 7.27
CA ARG A 57 -11.84 -23.95 8.57
C ARG A 57 -10.55 -23.11 8.70
N CYS A 58 -10.70 -21.82 8.85
CA CYS A 58 -9.60 -20.88 8.96
C CYS A 58 -9.62 -20.17 10.32
N LEU A 59 -8.44 -20.01 10.92
CA LEU A 59 -8.19 -19.10 12.02
C LEU A 59 -7.28 -17.98 11.53
N VAL A 60 -7.73 -16.74 11.60
CA VAL A 60 -6.91 -15.56 11.33
C VAL A 60 -6.45 -14.95 12.65
N VAL A 61 -5.15 -14.73 12.79
CA VAL A 61 -4.57 -14.02 13.94
C VAL A 61 -3.97 -12.70 13.44
N GLU A 62 -4.24 -11.64 14.19
CA GLU A 62 -3.82 -10.28 13.84
C GLU A 62 -3.14 -9.61 15.03
N ARG A 63 -1.95 -9.08 14.82
CA ARG A 63 -1.17 -8.38 15.85
C ARG A 63 -1.84 -7.08 16.31
N ARG A 64 -2.40 -6.32 15.38
CA ARG A 64 -3.11 -5.07 15.67
C ARG A 64 -4.46 -5.35 16.35
N GLN A 65 -5.06 -4.31 16.94
CA GLN A 65 -6.38 -4.40 17.56
C GLN A 65 -7.52 -4.32 16.55
N HIS A 66 -7.22 -4.15 15.28
CA HIS A 66 -8.16 -4.08 14.16
C HIS A 66 -7.74 -4.99 13.02
N THR A 67 -8.67 -5.34 12.17
CA THR A 67 -8.44 -6.08 10.92
C THR A 67 -8.14 -5.12 9.75
N GLY A 68 -7.80 -5.67 8.59
CA GLY A 68 -7.64 -4.94 7.34
C GLY A 68 -6.21 -4.54 7.00
N GLY A 69 -5.26 -4.70 7.93
CA GLY A 69 -3.89 -4.29 7.67
C GLY A 69 -3.81 -2.81 7.28
N ASN A 70 -3.05 -2.49 6.25
CA ASN A 70 -2.82 -1.10 5.84
C ASN A 70 -4.00 -0.45 5.09
N ILE A 71 -5.03 -1.20 4.73
CA ILE A 71 -6.26 -0.60 4.15
C ILE A 71 -7.30 -0.23 5.21
N HIS A 72 -7.01 -0.47 6.49
CA HIS A 72 -7.91 -0.10 7.58
C HIS A 72 -8.17 1.41 7.62
N CYS A 73 -9.43 1.79 7.81
CA CYS A 73 -9.87 3.17 7.94
C CYS A 73 -10.46 3.41 9.33
N GLU A 74 -10.23 4.62 9.86
CA GLU A 74 -10.88 5.12 11.07
C GLU A 74 -11.91 6.19 10.71
N GLN A 75 -13.03 6.20 11.45
CA GLN A 75 -14.04 7.26 11.33
C GLN A 75 -13.65 8.44 12.20
N VAL A 76 -13.39 9.58 11.56
CA VAL A 76 -13.09 10.84 12.24
C VAL A 76 -13.93 11.95 11.64
N ALA A 77 -14.69 12.66 12.45
CA ALA A 77 -15.57 13.76 12.01
C ALA A 77 -16.51 13.39 10.85
N GLY A 78 -16.98 12.14 10.82
CA GLY A 78 -17.84 11.62 9.75
C GLY A 78 -17.11 11.27 8.43
N ILE A 79 -15.79 11.21 8.46
CA ILE A 79 -14.93 10.95 7.30
C ILE A 79 -14.15 9.65 7.52
N ASN A 80 -14.08 8.80 6.49
CA ASN A 80 -13.21 7.63 6.49
C ASN A 80 -11.76 8.07 6.28
N VAL A 81 -10.95 7.96 7.33
CA VAL A 81 -9.53 8.31 7.29
C VAL A 81 -8.71 7.07 6.96
N HIS A 82 -7.95 7.11 5.89
CA HIS A 82 -7.00 6.07 5.52
C HIS A 82 -5.82 6.10 6.48
N GLN A 83 -5.86 5.25 7.49
CA GLN A 83 -4.99 5.32 8.67
C GLN A 83 -3.51 5.09 8.33
N TYR A 84 -3.24 4.32 7.30
CA TYR A 84 -1.87 3.92 6.90
C TYR A 84 -1.47 4.45 5.53
N GLY A 85 -2.04 5.55 5.12
CA GLY A 85 -1.82 6.20 3.83
C GLY A 85 -2.93 5.95 2.82
N ALA A 86 -2.93 6.76 1.78
CA ALA A 86 -3.93 6.67 0.72
C ALA A 86 -3.88 5.33 0.00
N HIS A 87 -5.01 4.66 -0.09
CA HIS A 87 -5.18 3.42 -0.84
C HIS A 87 -6.27 3.61 -1.88
N ILE A 88 -5.95 3.34 -3.13
CA ILE A 88 -6.88 3.47 -4.25
C ILE A 88 -6.84 2.16 -5.03
N LEU A 89 -7.98 1.48 -5.10
CA LEU A 89 -8.09 0.29 -5.92
C LEU A 89 -8.11 0.69 -7.39
N HIS A 90 -7.19 0.14 -8.16
CA HIS A 90 -7.14 0.27 -9.62
C HIS A 90 -6.62 -1.03 -10.23
N THR A 91 -7.15 -1.40 -11.39
CA THR A 91 -6.76 -2.66 -12.04
C THR A 91 -7.18 -2.72 -13.51
N ALA A 92 -6.42 -3.48 -14.29
CA ALA A 92 -6.83 -3.99 -15.60
C ALA A 92 -7.35 -5.43 -15.52
N ASP A 93 -7.27 -6.07 -14.35
CA ASP A 93 -7.76 -7.44 -14.13
C ASP A 93 -9.25 -7.41 -13.80
N GLU A 94 -10.07 -7.80 -14.78
CA GLU A 94 -11.53 -7.83 -14.63
C GLU A 94 -11.99 -8.80 -13.51
N ARG A 95 -11.27 -9.90 -13.30
CA ARG A 95 -11.60 -10.87 -12.26
C ARG A 95 -11.47 -10.25 -10.86
N VAL A 96 -10.39 -9.51 -10.63
CA VAL A 96 -10.18 -8.79 -9.36
C VAL A 96 -11.25 -7.71 -9.18
N TRP A 97 -11.52 -6.91 -10.21
CA TRP A 97 -12.50 -5.84 -10.15
C TRP A 97 -13.91 -6.35 -9.82
N ARG A 98 -14.34 -7.40 -10.50
CA ARG A 98 -15.65 -8.04 -10.25
C ARG A 98 -15.72 -8.67 -8.86
N PHE A 99 -14.65 -9.33 -8.43
CA PHE A 99 -14.56 -9.92 -7.10
C PHE A 99 -14.76 -8.87 -6.00
N VAL A 100 -14.01 -7.78 -6.05
CA VAL A 100 -14.14 -6.70 -5.06
C VAL A 100 -15.54 -6.08 -5.09
N ASN A 101 -16.07 -5.76 -6.25
CA ASN A 101 -17.38 -5.10 -6.36
C ASN A 101 -18.57 -5.97 -5.95
N ARG A 102 -18.45 -7.28 -6.00
CA ARG A 102 -19.46 -8.17 -5.41
C ARG A 102 -19.51 -8.11 -3.89
N LEU A 103 -18.35 -7.87 -3.26
CA LEU A 103 -18.23 -7.80 -1.80
C LEU A 103 -18.46 -6.38 -1.27
N ALA A 104 -17.92 -5.39 -1.95
CA ALA A 104 -17.98 -3.98 -1.58
C ALA A 104 -17.96 -3.12 -2.85
N PRO A 105 -19.12 -2.67 -3.33
CA PRO A 105 -19.21 -1.85 -4.54
C PRO A 105 -18.37 -0.59 -4.44
N CYS A 106 -17.57 -0.31 -5.46
CA CYS A 106 -16.73 0.86 -5.52
C CYS A 106 -17.46 2.08 -6.09
N ASN A 107 -17.06 3.26 -5.63
CA ASN A 107 -17.54 4.54 -6.13
C ASN A 107 -16.82 4.95 -7.42
N ARG A 108 -17.06 6.18 -7.88
CA ARG A 108 -16.47 6.75 -9.09
C ARG A 108 -15.15 7.51 -8.88
N TYR A 109 -14.50 7.35 -7.74
CA TYR A 109 -13.27 8.09 -7.48
C TYR A 109 -12.25 7.86 -8.61
N THR A 110 -11.73 8.97 -9.13
CA THR A 110 -10.68 8.98 -10.15
C THR A 110 -9.45 9.65 -9.56
N ASN A 111 -8.34 8.94 -9.50
CA ASN A 111 -7.12 9.48 -8.91
C ASN A 111 -6.50 10.52 -9.82
N SER A 112 -6.48 11.77 -9.37
CA SER A 112 -5.97 12.93 -10.11
C SER A 112 -5.14 13.81 -9.16
N PRO A 113 -3.98 13.32 -8.67
CA PRO A 113 -3.16 14.07 -7.72
C PRO A 113 -2.61 15.34 -8.34
N VAL A 114 -2.33 16.31 -7.50
CA VAL A 114 -1.73 17.60 -7.88
C VAL A 114 -0.38 17.73 -7.17
N ALA A 115 0.61 18.22 -7.90
CA ALA A 115 1.91 18.57 -7.33
C ALA A 115 1.94 20.06 -6.96
N ASN A 116 2.45 20.36 -5.78
CA ASN A 116 2.75 21.71 -5.32
C ASN A 116 4.28 21.86 -5.24
N TRP A 117 4.82 22.69 -6.13
CA TRP A 117 6.22 23.09 -6.09
C TRP A 117 6.31 24.58 -5.82
N ARG A 118 6.68 24.95 -4.60
CA ARG A 118 6.83 26.36 -4.18
C ARG A 118 5.58 27.21 -4.43
N GLY A 119 4.39 26.64 -4.21
CA GLY A 119 3.11 27.30 -4.47
C GLY A 119 2.63 27.26 -5.91
N GLN A 120 3.41 26.73 -6.84
CA GLN A 120 2.99 26.45 -8.22
C GLN A 120 2.37 25.08 -8.32
N LEU A 121 1.17 24.97 -8.86
CA LEU A 121 0.42 23.72 -8.96
C LEU A 121 0.55 23.11 -10.35
N TYR A 122 0.82 21.81 -10.38
CA TYR A 122 0.94 21.03 -11.61
C TYR A 122 0.11 19.76 -11.51
N ASN A 123 -0.55 19.39 -12.59
CA ASN A 123 -1.26 18.13 -12.68
C ASN A 123 -0.29 16.94 -12.79
N LEU A 124 -0.70 15.82 -12.21
CA LEU A 124 -0.03 14.53 -12.32
C LEU A 124 -1.04 13.49 -12.84
N PRO A 125 -0.60 12.51 -13.66
CA PRO A 125 0.75 12.31 -14.18
C PRO A 125 1.15 13.43 -15.15
N PHE A 126 2.39 13.43 -15.63
CA PHE A 126 2.86 14.45 -16.57
C PHE A 126 2.06 14.39 -17.86
N ASN A 127 1.20 15.36 -18.07
CA ASN A 127 0.29 15.44 -19.20
C ASN A 127 0.22 16.85 -19.79
N MET A 128 -0.62 17.07 -20.80
CA MET A 128 -0.72 18.38 -21.45
C MET A 128 -1.09 19.52 -20.48
N ASN A 129 -1.88 19.25 -19.44
CA ASN A 129 -2.14 20.27 -18.39
C ASN A 129 -0.86 20.63 -17.63
N THR A 130 0.00 19.66 -17.37
CA THR A 130 1.31 19.89 -16.72
C THR A 130 2.20 20.75 -17.62
N PHE A 131 2.30 20.41 -18.89
CA PHE A 131 3.17 21.09 -19.85
C PHE A 131 2.68 22.51 -20.17
N ALA A 132 1.37 22.68 -20.35
CA ALA A 132 0.77 23.99 -20.55
C ALA A 132 1.05 24.93 -19.36
N ARG A 133 0.91 24.41 -18.15
CA ARG A 133 1.20 25.18 -16.93
C ARG A 133 2.69 25.53 -16.80
N MET A 134 3.57 24.60 -17.16
CA MET A 134 5.02 24.74 -16.99
C MET A 134 5.64 25.66 -18.04
N TRP A 135 5.20 25.54 -19.30
CA TRP A 135 5.86 26.16 -20.46
C TRP A 135 4.96 27.05 -21.31
N ASP A 136 3.70 27.23 -20.90
CA ASP A 136 2.71 28.01 -21.68
C ASP A 136 2.52 27.50 -23.13
N VAL A 137 2.66 26.19 -23.32
CA VAL A 137 2.42 25.51 -24.60
C VAL A 137 0.96 25.13 -24.75
N THR A 138 0.47 25.05 -25.99
CA THR A 138 -0.94 24.75 -26.29
C THR A 138 -1.12 23.46 -27.09
N THR A 139 -0.07 22.96 -27.72
CA THR A 139 -0.14 21.77 -28.59
C THR A 139 0.81 20.68 -28.14
N PRO A 140 0.50 19.39 -28.42
CA PRO A 140 1.42 18.28 -28.19
C PRO A 140 2.79 18.46 -28.84
N ASP A 141 2.85 19.00 -30.06
CA ASP A 141 4.12 19.18 -30.75
C ASP A 141 5.01 20.22 -30.07
N GLU A 142 4.44 21.33 -29.58
CA GLU A 142 5.17 22.31 -28.76
C GLU A 142 5.73 21.68 -27.47
N ALA A 143 4.92 20.87 -26.77
CA ALA A 143 5.35 20.19 -25.57
C ALA A 143 6.47 19.18 -25.87
N ARG A 144 6.33 18.38 -26.93
CA ARG A 144 7.38 17.42 -27.37
C ARG A 144 8.68 18.14 -27.71
N ALA A 145 8.60 19.26 -28.42
CA ALA A 145 9.79 20.03 -28.78
C ALA A 145 10.53 20.56 -27.54
N ARG A 146 9.79 21.05 -26.56
CA ARG A 146 10.40 21.53 -25.30
C ARG A 146 11.08 20.41 -24.52
N ILE A 147 10.44 19.27 -24.40
CA ILE A 147 11.00 18.10 -23.71
C ILE A 147 12.25 17.59 -24.45
N GLU A 148 12.17 17.48 -25.78
CA GLU A 148 13.27 16.98 -26.62
C GLU A 148 14.49 17.91 -26.59
N GLU A 149 14.29 19.21 -26.57
CA GLU A 149 15.36 20.19 -26.39
C GLU A 149 16.14 19.91 -25.09
N GLN A 150 15.44 19.73 -23.99
CA GLN A 150 16.05 19.45 -22.69
C GLN A 150 16.69 18.07 -22.62
N ARG A 151 16.09 17.07 -23.24
CA ARG A 151 16.66 15.72 -23.33
C ARG A 151 17.96 15.72 -24.17
N ALA A 152 18.03 16.51 -25.22
CA ALA A 152 19.22 16.67 -26.03
C ALA A 152 20.39 17.25 -25.23
N GLU A 153 20.15 18.23 -24.35
CA GLU A 153 21.16 18.75 -23.43
C GLU A 153 21.79 17.62 -22.58
N VAL A 154 20.97 16.70 -22.11
CA VAL A 154 21.40 15.56 -21.28
C VAL A 154 22.19 14.56 -22.12
N ARG A 155 21.72 14.22 -23.31
CA ARG A 155 22.42 13.32 -24.24
C ARG A 155 23.82 13.85 -24.59
N ASP A 156 23.91 15.13 -24.85
CA ASP A 156 25.19 15.79 -25.16
C ASP A 156 26.15 15.69 -23.98
N ARG A 157 25.67 15.92 -22.75
CA ARG A 157 26.45 15.79 -21.53
C ARG A 157 26.92 14.36 -21.25
N LEU A 158 26.07 13.37 -21.52
CA LEU A 158 26.39 11.95 -21.32
C LEU A 158 27.31 11.38 -22.41
N GLN A 159 27.37 11.98 -23.60
CA GLN A 159 28.22 11.55 -24.71
C GLN A 159 28.08 10.05 -25.05
N GLY A 160 26.85 9.52 -25.08
CA GLY A 160 26.56 8.12 -25.34
C GLY A 160 26.78 7.17 -24.16
N ARG A 161 27.20 7.68 -23.03
CA ARG A 161 27.31 6.91 -21.79
C ARG A 161 25.92 6.62 -21.21
N GLU A 162 25.75 5.44 -20.66
CA GLU A 162 24.53 5.08 -19.93
C GLU A 162 24.39 5.91 -18.63
N PRO A 163 23.15 6.23 -18.22
CA PRO A 163 22.90 6.88 -16.94
C PRO A 163 23.44 6.07 -15.76
N GLN A 164 24.18 6.71 -14.87
CA GLN A 164 24.82 6.06 -13.72
C GLN A 164 24.01 6.16 -12.43
N ASN A 165 23.02 7.05 -12.39
CA ASN A 165 22.20 7.30 -11.21
C ASN A 165 20.78 7.73 -11.63
N LEU A 166 19.90 7.84 -10.64
CA LEU A 166 18.52 8.25 -10.86
C LEU A 166 18.39 9.65 -11.47
N GLU A 167 19.23 10.60 -11.07
CA GLU A 167 19.20 11.95 -11.62
C GLU A 167 19.46 11.96 -13.12
N GLU A 168 20.51 11.32 -13.57
CA GLU A 168 20.84 11.22 -15.01
C GLU A 168 19.74 10.49 -15.78
N GLN A 169 19.20 9.41 -15.20
CA GLN A 169 18.10 8.67 -15.81
C GLN A 169 16.83 9.51 -15.95
N ALA A 170 16.43 10.21 -14.91
CA ALA A 170 15.25 11.06 -14.92
C ALA A 170 15.40 12.22 -15.91
N LEU A 171 16.54 12.89 -15.89
CA LEU A 171 16.86 13.98 -16.83
C LEU A 171 16.80 13.51 -18.31
N LEU A 172 17.32 12.31 -18.58
CA LEU A 172 17.27 11.71 -19.90
C LEU A 172 15.84 11.37 -20.34
N LEU A 173 14.96 11.01 -19.40
CA LEU A 173 13.57 10.65 -19.69
C LEU A 173 12.66 11.86 -19.89
N VAL A 174 12.79 12.90 -19.05
CA VAL A 174 11.80 13.98 -19.00
C VAL A 174 12.37 15.39 -19.13
N GLY A 175 13.70 15.55 -19.08
CA GLY A 175 14.36 16.84 -19.12
C GLY A 175 14.45 17.54 -17.76
N ARG A 176 15.16 18.69 -17.78
CA ARG A 176 15.52 19.46 -16.58
C ARG A 176 14.31 19.99 -15.82
N ASP A 177 13.36 20.65 -16.49
CA ASP A 177 12.30 21.38 -15.80
C ASP A 177 11.36 20.44 -15.05
N ILE A 178 10.95 19.33 -15.65
CA ILE A 178 10.10 18.33 -14.99
C ILE A 178 10.89 17.68 -13.83
N PHE A 179 12.14 17.32 -14.05
CA PHE A 179 13.00 16.73 -13.00
C PHE A 179 13.12 17.66 -11.80
N GLU A 180 13.55 18.89 -12.00
CA GLU A 180 13.81 19.86 -10.93
C GLU A 180 12.55 20.20 -10.13
N ARG A 181 11.41 20.37 -10.79
CA ARG A 181 10.18 20.82 -10.15
C ARG A 181 9.32 19.70 -9.59
N LEU A 182 9.29 18.53 -10.24
CA LEU A 182 8.30 17.51 -9.94
C LEU A 182 8.87 16.18 -9.44
N ILE A 183 10.16 15.93 -9.61
CA ILE A 183 10.76 14.63 -9.29
C ILE A 183 11.80 14.75 -8.18
N LYS A 184 12.77 15.64 -8.31
CA LYS A 184 13.96 15.68 -7.46
C LYS A 184 13.63 15.76 -5.97
N GLY A 185 12.98 16.82 -5.53
CA GLY A 185 12.72 17.04 -4.11
C GLY A 185 11.81 15.99 -3.49
N TYR A 186 10.81 15.53 -4.22
CA TYR A 186 9.92 14.45 -3.78
C TYR A 186 10.68 13.14 -3.60
N THR A 187 11.46 12.74 -4.59
CA THR A 187 12.23 11.49 -4.58
C THR A 187 13.29 11.49 -3.49
N GLU A 188 14.00 12.61 -3.31
CA GLU A 188 15.02 12.74 -2.27
C GLU A 188 14.43 12.67 -0.85
N LYS A 189 13.25 13.22 -0.63
CA LYS A 189 12.50 13.03 0.64
C LYS A 189 12.05 11.58 0.84
N GLN A 190 11.55 10.96 -0.21
CA GLN A 190 11.05 9.58 -0.15
C GLN A 190 12.15 8.59 0.20
N TRP A 191 13.33 8.74 -0.39
CA TRP A 191 14.46 7.82 -0.22
C TRP A 191 15.49 8.26 0.83
N GLY A 192 15.43 9.51 1.26
CA GLY A 192 16.37 10.06 2.25
C GLY A 192 17.79 10.23 1.72
N ARG A 193 17.98 10.26 0.39
CA ARG A 193 19.27 10.39 -0.28
C ARG A 193 19.17 11.31 -1.49
N PRO A 194 20.26 12.00 -1.87
CA PRO A 194 20.30 12.73 -3.14
C PRO A 194 20.07 11.82 -4.34
N CYS A 195 19.37 12.31 -5.36
CA CYS A 195 19.13 11.55 -6.59
C CYS A 195 20.40 11.05 -7.27
N THR A 196 21.53 11.76 -7.09
CA THR A 196 22.87 11.35 -7.59
C THR A 196 23.42 10.09 -6.90
N GLN A 197 22.89 9.72 -5.73
CA GLN A 197 23.29 8.53 -4.98
C GLN A 197 22.28 7.39 -5.08
N LEU A 198 21.19 7.58 -5.82
CA LEU A 198 20.17 6.56 -6.03
C LEU A 198 20.42 5.83 -7.35
N PRO A 199 20.15 4.50 -7.41
CA PRO A 199 20.33 3.73 -8.65
C PRO A 199 19.39 4.19 -9.76
N ALA A 200 19.87 4.18 -11.00
CA ALA A 200 19.08 4.53 -12.18
C ALA A 200 17.86 3.62 -12.36
N PHE A 201 17.92 2.35 -11.96
CA PHE A 201 16.84 1.38 -12.15
C PHE A 201 15.57 1.69 -11.34
N ILE A 202 15.65 2.54 -10.30
CA ILE A 202 14.46 2.99 -9.54
C ILE A 202 13.46 3.66 -10.46
N ILE A 203 13.94 4.40 -11.47
CA ILE A 203 13.12 5.02 -12.50
C ILE A 203 13.46 4.40 -13.85
N ARG A 204 12.74 3.38 -14.26
CA ARG A 204 12.90 2.79 -15.59
C ARG A 204 12.15 3.55 -16.65
N ARG A 205 10.97 4.08 -16.31
CA ARG A 205 10.10 4.85 -17.19
C ARG A 205 9.43 5.95 -16.38
N LEU A 206 9.28 7.10 -17.02
CA LEU A 206 8.43 8.19 -16.56
C LEU A 206 7.48 8.52 -17.71
N PRO A 207 6.22 8.04 -17.66
CA PRO A 207 5.28 8.25 -18.73
C PRO A 207 4.99 9.73 -18.96
N LEU A 208 5.04 10.15 -20.22
CA LEU A 208 4.65 11.47 -20.67
C LEU A 208 3.39 11.31 -21.52
N ARG A 209 2.32 12.00 -21.15
CA ARG A 209 1.06 12.01 -21.92
C ARG A 209 0.91 13.28 -22.69
N PHE A 210 0.71 13.16 -23.99
CA PHE A 210 0.46 14.31 -24.85
C PHE A 210 -1.04 14.51 -25.12
N THR A 211 -1.83 14.28 -24.09
CA THR A 211 -3.28 14.49 -24.02
C THR A 211 -3.62 15.25 -22.73
N PHE A 212 -4.79 15.91 -22.70
CA PHE A 212 -5.32 16.57 -21.49
C PHE A 212 -6.07 15.55 -20.62
N ASP A 213 -5.34 14.59 -20.07
CA ASP A 213 -5.89 13.53 -19.22
C ASP A 213 -5.19 13.51 -17.87
N ASN A 214 -5.91 13.89 -16.82
CA ASN A 214 -5.43 13.93 -15.45
C ASN A 214 -5.64 12.63 -14.67
N ASN A 215 -6.24 11.60 -15.27
CA ASN A 215 -6.38 10.33 -14.61
C ASN A 215 -5.00 9.69 -14.43
N TYR A 216 -4.57 9.54 -13.16
CA TYR A 216 -3.23 9.03 -12.85
C TYR A 216 -2.99 7.62 -13.38
N PHE A 217 -4.01 6.76 -13.31
CA PHE A 217 -3.91 5.38 -13.75
C PHE A 217 -4.34 5.21 -15.22
N ASN A 218 -3.72 4.26 -15.90
CA ASN A 218 -4.12 3.82 -17.23
C ASN A 218 -5.09 2.63 -17.21
N ASP A 219 -5.35 2.08 -16.03
CA ASP A 219 -6.23 0.94 -15.86
C ASP A 219 -7.68 1.29 -16.18
N PRO A 220 -8.46 0.35 -16.75
CA PRO A 220 -9.86 0.60 -17.08
C PRO A 220 -10.77 0.77 -15.86
N TRP A 221 -10.37 0.25 -14.70
CA TRP A 221 -11.16 0.31 -13.48
C TRP A 221 -10.39 0.91 -12.31
N GLN A 222 -11.06 1.78 -11.57
CA GLN A 222 -10.58 2.31 -10.31
C GLN A 222 -11.75 2.81 -9.45
N GLY A 223 -11.55 2.87 -8.15
CA GLY A 223 -12.53 3.38 -7.21
C GLY A 223 -12.18 3.09 -5.78
N ILE A 224 -13.01 3.59 -4.90
CA ILE A 224 -12.95 3.35 -3.45
C ILE A 224 -14.24 2.63 -3.05
N PRO A 225 -14.20 1.57 -2.24
CA PRO A 225 -15.43 0.96 -1.73
C PRO A 225 -16.33 1.97 -1.04
N VAL A 226 -17.61 2.01 -1.43
CA VAL A 226 -18.59 2.90 -0.81
C VAL A 226 -18.69 2.59 0.70
N GLY A 227 -18.47 3.60 1.52
CA GLY A 227 -18.39 3.45 2.98
C GLY A 227 -17.00 3.03 3.50
N GLY A 228 -15.99 3.01 2.65
CA GLY A 228 -14.59 2.76 2.98
C GLY A 228 -14.14 1.32 2.89
N TYR A 229 -12.84 1.11 2.98
CA TYR A 229 -12.21 -0.21 2.84
C TYR A 229 -12.59 -1.21 3.93
N ASN A 230 -13.02 -0.75 5.10
CA ASN A 230 -13.47 -1.65 6.15
C ASN A 230 -14.67 -2.52 5.69
N ARG A 231 -15.49 -1.99 4.77
CA ARG A 231 -16.57 -2.76 4.13
C ARG A 231 -16.05 -3.99 3.38
N LEU A 232 -14.95 -3.81 2.65
CA LEU A 232 -14.31 -4.91 1.92
C LEU A 232 -13.71 -5.92 2.90
N THR A 233 -12.97 -5.45 3.91
CA THR A 233 -12.36 -6.32 4.91
C THR A 233 -13.42 -7.13 5.67
N ASP A 234 -14.50 -6.48 6.09
CA ASP A 234 -15.60 -7.13 6.80
C ASP A 234 -16.28 -8.21 5.93
N ALA A 235 -16.48 -7.93 4.66
CA ALA A 235 -17.06 -8.89 3.73
C ALA A 235 -16.12 -10.09 3.48
N LEU A 236 -14.81 -9.85 3.36
CA LEU A 236 -13.82 -10.91 3.17
C LEU A 236 -13.73 -11.83 4.40
N LEU A 237 -13.83 -11.28 5.59
CA LEU A 237 -13.69 -12.02 6.85
C LEU A 237 -15.02 -12.50 7.44
N ALA A 238 -16.14 -12.30 6.76
CA ALA A 238 -17.45 -12.77 7.21
C ALA A 238 -17.45 -14.29 7.37
N GLY A 239 -17.82 -14.76 8.56
CA GLY A 239 -17.82 -16.19 8.90
C GLY A 239 -16.43 -16.80 9.20
N VAL A 240 -15.40 -16.01 9.21
CA VAL A 240 -14.03 -16.43 9.58
C VAL A 240 -13.78 -16.13 11.06
N GLU A 241 -13.18 -17.07 11.78
CA GLU A 241 -12.71 -16.80 13.14
C GLU A 241 -11.46 -15.93 13.09
N VAL A 242 -11.52 -14.75 13.74
CA VAL A 242 -10.44 -13.78 13.79
C VAL A 242 -10.12 -13.45 15.25
N ARG A 243 -8.84 -13.48 15.59
CA ARG A 243 -8.32 -13.08 16.92
C ARG A 243 -7.36 -11.92 16.72
N THR A 244 -7.75 -10.74 17.21
CA THR A 244 -6.94 -9.52 17.16
C THR A 244 -6.11 -9.34 18.42
N GLY A 245 -5.06 -8.50 18.36
CA GLY A 245 -4.17 -8.25 19.48
C GLY A 245 -3.26 -9.43 19.82
N ILE A 246 -3.02 -10.34 18.88
CA ILE A 246 -2.18 -11.52 19.05
C ILE A 246 -0.99 -11.45 18.11
N ASP A 247 0.20 -11.31 18.67
CA ASP A 247 1.44 -11.43 17.90
C ASP A 247 1.77 -12.92 17.73
N PHE A 248 1.64 -13.42 16.51
CA PHE A 248 1.93 -14.81 16.17
C PHE A 248 3.33 -15.24 16.62
N LEU A 249 4.33 -14.39 16.43
CA LEU A 249 5.72 -14.76 16.75
C LEU A 249 5.95 -14.99 18.26
N GLN A 250 5.16 -14.33 19.10
CA GLN A 250 5.18 -14.52 20.55
C GLN A 250 4.38 -15.74 21.01
N HIS A 251 3.42 -16.22 20.20
CA HIS A 251 2.51 -17.32 20.53
C HIS A 251 2.64 -18.49 19.54
N ARG A 252 3.76 -18.59 18.86
CA ARG A 252 4.01 -19.57 17.79
C ARG A 252 3.75 -21.00 18.24
N ASP A 253 4.30 -21.38 19.40
CA ASP A 253 4.21 -22.74 19.92
C ASP A 253 2.77 -23.15 20.29
N GLU A 254 1.93 -22.18 20.63
CA GLU A 254 0.52 -22.41 20.96
C GLU A 254 -0.36 -22.45 19.69
N LEU A 255 0.00 -21.69 18.67
CA LEU A 255 -0.83 -21.50 17.49
C LEU A 255 -0.53 -22.52 16.36
N LEU A 256 0.73 -22.86 16.13
CA LEU A 256 1.10 -23.80 15.06
C LEU A 256 0.40 -25.16 15.16
N PRO A 257 0.23 -25.77 16.35
CA PRO A 257 -0.44 -27.07 16.44
C PRO A 257 -1.94 -27.04 16.10
N LEU A 258 -2.55 -25.86 16.02
CA LEU A 258 -3.99 -25.72 15.81
C LEU A 258 -4.42 -25.96 14.36
N ALA A 259 -3.51 -25.90 13.39
CA ALA A 259 -3.84 -25.95 11.98
C ALA A 259 -2.95 -26.91 11.18
N ASP A 260 -3.45 -27.37 10.04
CA ASP A 260 -2.70 -28.23 9.13
C ASP A 260 -1.63 -27.45 8.35
N LYS A 261 -1.97 -26.25 7.90
CA LYS A 261 -1.10 -25.36 7.14
C LYS A 261 -1.15 -23.93 7.68
N VAL A 262 -0.09 -23.18 7.40
CA VAL A 262 0.05 -21.79 7.81
C VAL A 262 0.22 -20.91 6.57
N LEU A 263 -0.57 -19.85 6.44
CA LEU A 263 -0.28 -18.73 5.56
C LEU A 263 0.34 -17.62 6.42
N TYR A 264 1.62 -17.35 6.21
CA TYR A 264 2.35 -16.32 6.93
C TYR A 264 2.51 -15.08 6.04
N THR A 265 1.91 -13.96 6.46
CA THR A 265 2.00 -12.68 5.75
C THR A 265 2.88 -11.65 6.45
N GLY A 266 3.52 -12.02 7.55
CA GLY A 266 4.49 -11.18 8.24
C GLY A 266 5.84 -11.12 7.53
N ALA A 267 6.78 -10.35 8.13
CA ALA A 267 8.13 -10.23 7.57
C ALA A 267 8.85 -11.59 7.57
N ILE A 268 9.46 -11.94 6.45
CA ILE A 268 10.12 -13.23 6.28
C ILE A 268 11.28 -13.42 7.26
N ASP A 269 12.10 -12.38 7.48
CA ASP A 269 13.22 -12.41 8.41
C ASP A 269 12.77 -12.58 9.86
N ALA A 270 11.62 -12.02 10.23
CA ALA A 270 11.04 -12.16 11.56
C ALA A 270 10.60 -13.59 11.87
N TRP A 271 10.13 -14.35 10.87
CA TRP A 271 9.86 -15.79 11.06
C TRP A 271 11.07 -16.54 11.57
N PHE A 272 12.27 -16.17 11.12
CA PHE A 272 13.55 -16.79 11.46
C PHE A 272 14.31 -16.04 12.56
N ASP A 273 13.61 -15.23 13.38
CA ASP A 273 14.18 -14.45 14.48
C ASP A 273 15.35 -13.55 14.07
N HIS A 274 15.33 -13.07 12.82
CA HIS A 274 16.37 -12.22 12.23
C HIS A 274 17.79 -12.80 12.25
N ARG A 275 17.91 -14.13 12.32
CA ARG A 275 19.20 -14.82 12.57
C ARG A 275 20.26 -14.60 11.49
N LEU A 276 19.85 -14.18 10.28
CA LEU A 276 20.77 -13.82 9.18
C LEU A 276 20.94 -12.30 9.04
N GLY A 277 20.26 -11.51 9.87
CA GLY A 277 20.22 -10.05 9.82
C GLY A 277 18.83 -9.52 9.45
N HIS A 278 18.67 -8.22 9.62
CA HIS A 278 17.42 -7.51 9.27
C HIS A 278 17.40 -7.11 7.81
N LEU A 279 16.31 -7.42 7.13
CA LEU A 279 15.96 -6.77 5.87
C LEU A 279 15.57 -5.32 6.14
N GLU A 280 16.01 -4.41 5.29
CA GLU A 280 15.82 -2.99 5.47
C GLU A 280 14.57 -2.49 4.75
N TYR A 281 13.94 -1.46 5.33
CA TYR A 281 12.73 -0.82 4.80
C TYR A 281 12.85 0.69 4.85
N ARG A 282 12.00 1.37 4.10
CA ARG A 282 11.58 2.74 4.39
C ARG A 282 10.24 2.67 5.11
N THR A 283 9.99 3.64 5.97
CA THR A 283 8.71 3.79 6.65
C THR A 283 8.13 5.18 6.43
N VAL A 284 6.85 5.32 6.74
CA VAL A 284 6.15 6.60 6.74
C VAL A 284 5.48 6.83 8.08
N ARG A 285 5.37 8.09 8.48
CA ARG A 285 4.56 8.53 9.60
C ARG A 285 3.56 9.58 9.14
N PHE A 286 2.47 9.69 9.85
CA PHE A 286 1.39 10.60 9.52
C PHE A 286 1.11 11.55 10.68
N GLU A 287 0.89 12.83 10.37
CA GLU A 287 0.30 13.80 11.27
C GLU A 287 -1.09 14.12 10.76
N THR A 288 -2.10 13.70 11.50
CA THR A 288 -3.51 13.83 11.12
C THR A 288 -4.20 14.85 11.99
N GLU A 289 -4.96 15.77 11.37
CA GLU A 289 -5.74 16.78 12.09
C GLU A 289 -7.10 17.03 11.44
N VAL A 290 -8.04 17.42 12.26
CA VAL A 290 -9.38 17.89 11.84
C VAL A 290 -9.34 19.38 11.65
N LEU A 291 -9.77 19.87 10.49
CA LEU A 291 -9.83 21.30 10.17
C LEU A 291 -11.28 21.79 10.12
N SER A 292 -11.50 23.01 10.60
CA SER A 292 -12.81 23.67 10.57
C SER A 292 -13.06 24.39 9.22
N THR A 293 -12.88 23.65 8.15
CA THR A 293 -13.21 24.04 6.78
C THR A 293 -13.78 22.86 6.03
N CYS A 294 -14.66 23.11 5.08
CA CYS A 294 -15.25 22.02 4.30
C CYS A 294 -14.32 21.50 3.19
N ASN A 295 -13.36 22.30 2.75
CA ASN A 295 -12.46 21.93 1.65
C ASN A 295 -11.12 22.65 1.83
N HIS A 296 -10.06 21.89 2.12
CA HIS A 296 -8.74 22.44 2.42
C HIS A 296 -7.88 22.65 1.17
N GLN A 297 -7.80 21.63 0.32
CA GLN A 297 -6.87 21.65 -0.82
C GLN A 297 -7.54 21.33 -2.17
N GLY A 298 -8.80 20.95 -2.18
CA GLY A 298 -9.57 20.71 -3.40
C GLY A 298 -9.25 19.39 -4.12
N VAL A 299 -8.45 18.53 -3.53
CA VAL A 299 -8.03 17.24 -4.10
C VAL A 299 -7.66 16.27 -2.99
N ALA A 300 -7.85 14.98 -3.22
CA ALA A 300 -7.53 13.96 -2.21
C ALA A 300 -6.04 13.90 -1.89
N VAL A 301 -5.18 14.01 -2.89
CA VAL A 301 -3.72 13.89 -2.72
C VAL A 301 -3.02 15.07 -3.38
N MET A 302 -2.26 15.81 -2.59
CA MET A 302 -1.36 16.85 -3.07
C MET A 302 0.07 16.48 -2.70
N ASN A 303 0.91 16.28 -3.71
CA ASN A 303 2.33 16.01 -3.54
C ASN A 303 3.10 17.31 -3.38
N TYR A 304 3.97 17.38 -2.40
CA TYR A 304 4.87 18.50 -2.18
C TYR A 304 6.25 18.13 -2.71
N THR A 305 6.60 18.69 -3.86
CA THR A 305 7.81 18.31 -4.60
C THR A 305 9.00 19.22 -4.31
N ASP A 306 8.82 20.25 -3.51
CA ASP A 306 9.90 21.09 -3.00
C ASP A 306 10.65 20.36 -1.87
N ALA A 307 11.96 20.28 -1.95
CA ALA A 307 12.81 19.68 -0.92
C ALA A 307 12.72 20.40 0.44
N GLN A 308 12.34 21.66 0.47
CA GLN A 308 12.24 22.45 1.71
C GLN A 308 11.00 22.15 2.52
N VAL A 309 9.95 21.58 1.92
CA VAL A 309 8.76 21.11 2.61
C VAL A 309 9.06 19.72 3.20
N PRO A 310 8.91 19.52 4.53
CA PRO A 310 9.39 18.29 5.15
C PRO A 310 8.54 17.05 4.87
N TYR A 311 7.26 17.21 4.54
CA TYR A 311 6.38 16.10 4.16
C TYR A 311 6.36 15.89 2.64
N THR A 312 6.04 14.67 2.22
CA THR A 312 5.95 14.33 0.80
C THR A 312 4.60 14.69 0.21
N ARG A 313 3.53 14.56 0.98
CA ARG A 313 2.17 14.88 0.53
C ARG A 313 1.23 15.18 1.68
N ILE A 314 0.12 15.85 1.33
CA ILE A 314 -1.06 15.99 2.20
C ILE A 314 -2.20 15.19 1.57
N ILE A 315 -2.84 14.35 2.38
CA ILE A 315 -4.04 13.61 2.02
C ILE A 315 -5.22 14.31 2.67
N GLU A 316 -6.19 14.74 1.87
CA GLU A 316 -7.49 15.22 2.36
C GLU A 316 -8.52 14.13 2.11
N HIS A 317 -8.83 13.38 3.16
CA HIS A 317 -9.50 12.09 3.06
C HIS A 317 -10.93 12.14 2.53
N LYS A 318 -11.66 13.24 2.76
CA LYS A 318 -13.06 13.33 2.29
C LYS A 318 -13.21 13.20 0.77
N HIS A 319 -12.21 13.64 0.00
CA HIS A 319 -12.28 13.60 -1.46
C HIS A 319 -12.25 12.19 -2.06
N PHE A 320 -11.93 11.18 -1.28
CA PHE A 320 -12.06 9.79 -1.74
C PHE A 320 -13.51 9.34 -1.90
N GLU A 321 -14.43 9.93 -1.13
CA GLU A 321 -15.83 9.49 -1.07
C GLU A 321 -16.86 10.62 -1.25
N SER A 322 -16.43 11.88 -1.30
CA SER A 322 -17.29 13.04 -1.52
C SER A 322 -16.98 13.70 -2.86
N PHE A 323 -18.02 13.98 -3.64
CA PHE A 323 -17.89 14.53 -4.98
C PHE A 323 -18.84 15.72 -5.17
N GLY A 324 -18.37 16.74 -5.89
CA GLY A 324 -19.18 17.91 -6.19
C GLY A 324 -19.69 18.62 -4.92
N ALA A 325 -20.97 18.84 -4.82
CA ALA A 325 -21.59 19.52 -3.68
C ALA A 325 -21.46 18.77 -2.35
N ASP A 326 -21.25 17.46 -2.36
CA ASP A 326 -21.10 16.66 -1.15
C ASP A 326 -19.84 17.01 -0.35
N VAL A 327 -18.84 17.57 -1.02
CA VAL A 327 -17.61 18.06 -0.36
C VAL A 327 -17.93 19.11 0.72
N GLU A 328 -18.88 20.02 0.42
CA GLU A 328 -19.25 21.10 1.31
C GLU A 328 -20.33 20.73 2.33
N ALA A 329 -20.95 19.56 2.19
CA ALA A 329 -22.00 19.09 3.09
C ALA A 329 -21.48 18.85 4.52
N ASN A 330 -20.21 18.48 4.68
CA ASN A 330 -19.55 18.38 5.98
C ASN A 330 -18.69 19.61 6.20
N PRO A 331 -18.97 20.44 7.25
CA PRO A 331 -18.24 21.68 7.50
C PRO A 331 -16.81 21.47 7.99
N ARG A 332 -16.41 20.22 8.24
CA ARG A 332 -15.05 19.84 8.65
C ARG A 332 -14.40 18.96 7.61
N THR A 333 -13.08 18.93 7.63
CA THR A 333 -12.29 18.02 6.83
C THR A 333 -11.16 17.42 7.66
N VAL A 334 -10.61 16.31 7.21
CA VAL A 334 -9.48 15.63 7.86
C VAL A 334 -8.34 15.56 6.88
N VAL A 335 -7.18 16.04 7.30
CA VAL A 335 -5.95 15.99 6.50
C VAL A 335 -4.87 15.22 7.23
N SER A 336 -4.06 14.50 6.47
CA SER A 336 -2.86 13.81 6.96
C SER A 336 -1.63 14.28 6.20
N ARG A 337 -0.60 14.76 6.92
CA ARG A 337 0.73 14.99 6.36
C ARG A 337 1.53 13.72 6.43
N GLU A 338 2.09 13.27 5.31
CA GLU A 338 2.87 12.06 5.20
C GLU A 338 4.36 12.38 5.14
N TYR A 339 5.11 11.80 6.08
CA TYR A 339 6.56 11.94 6.18
C TYR A 339 7.22 10.60 5.89
N SER A 340 8.15 10.57 4.94
CA SER A 340 9.02 9.41 4.73
C SER A 340 10.22 9.47 5.66
N THR A 341 10.53 8.37 6.33
CA THR A 341 11.62 8.29 7.30
C THR A 341 12.39 6.97 7.16
N GLU A 342 13.58 6.92 7.76
CA GLU A 342 14.30 5.67 7.92
C GLU A 342 13.53 4.72 8.82
N TRP A 343 13.50 3.45 8.42
CA TRP A 343 12.93 2.41 9.22
C TRP A 343 13.96 1.85 10.21
N MET A 344 13.52 1.61 11.44
CA MET A 344 14.27 0.88 12.46
C MET A 344 13.43 -0.27 13.00
N PRO A 345 14.04 -1.35 13.51
CA PRO A 345 13.31 -2.45 14.14
C PRO A 345 12.28 -1.94 15.16
N GLY A 346 11.04 -2.42 15.04
CA GLY A 346 9.90 -1.97 15.85
C GLY A 346 8.98 -0.95 15.17
N MET A 347 9.42 -0.33 14.08
CA MET A 347 8.57 0.53 13.25
C MET A 347 7.81 -0.30 12.21
N GLU A 348 6.69 0.24 11.69
CA GLU A 348 5.97 -0.39 10.58
C GLU A 348 6.81 -0.36 9.29
N PRO A 349 7.04 -1.51 8.65
CA PRO A 349 7.77 -1.56 7.38
C PRO A 349 6.81 -1.26 6.23
N TYR A 350 7.11 -0.21 5.44
CA TYR A 350 6.26 0.16 4.31
C TYR A 350 6.85 -0.25 2.95
N TYR A 351 8.11 0.09 2.70
CA TYR A 351 8.71 -0.12 1.39
C TYR A 351 10.04 -0.86 1.53
N PRO A 352 10.21 -2.01 0.84
CA PRO A 352 11.49 -2.73 0.85
C PRO A 352 12.58 -1.91 0.17
N VAL A 353 13.78 -2.00 0.70
CA VAL A 353 14.99 -1.45 0.07
C VAL A 353 15.61 -2.52 -0.81
N ASN A 354 15.40 -2.41 -2.12
CA ASN A 354 15.82 -3.42 -3.11
C ASN A 354 17.24 -3.16 -3.63
N ASP A 355 18.20 -3.02 -2.72
CA ASP A 355 19.61 -2.96 -3.09
C ASP A 355 20.24 -4.36 -3.18
N ALA A 356 21.52 -4.42 -3.58
CA ALA A 356 22.22 -5.69 -3.76
C ALA A 356 22.34 -6.49 -2.45
N ALA A 357 22.61 -5.80 -1.33
CA ALA A 357 22.77 -6.44 -0.03
C ALA A 357 21.46 -7.05 0.47
N ASN A 358 20.35 -6.33 0.39
CA ASN A 358 19.02 -6.82 0.78
C ASN A 358 18.52 -7.91 -0.16
N THR A 359 18.81 -7.83 -1.46
CA THR A 359 18.47 -8.88 -2.43
C THR A 359 19.19 -10.20 -2.11
N ALA A 360 20.47 -10.15 -1.75
CA ALA A 360 21.23 -11.32 -1.34
C ALA A 360 20.71 -11.91 -0.03
N LEU A 361 20.43 -11.06 0.97
CA LEU A 361 19.88 -11.48 2.25
C LEU A 361 18.49 -12.11 2.09
N LEU A 362 17.64 -11.54 1.24
CA LEU A 362 16.34 -12.11 0.92
C LEU A 362 16.46 -13.52 0.33
N ALA A 363 17.40 -13.74 -0.61
CA ALA A 363 17.64 -15.05 -1.20
C ALA A 363 18.00 -16.10 -0.15
N ASP A 364 18.79 -15.72 0.86
CA ASP A 364 19.13 -16.60 1.98
C ASP A 364 17.91 -16.96 2.81
N TYR A 365 17.05 -16.00 3.15
CA TYR A 365 15.81 -16.27 3.85
C TYR A 365 14.82 -17.11 3.02
N GLN A 366 14.74 -16.89 1.71
CA GLN A 366 13.90 -17.70 0.83
C GLN A 366 14.33 -19.16 0.79
N ARG A 367 15.63 -19.44 0.83
CA ARG A 367 16.14 -20.81 0.96
C ARG A 367 15.71 -21.47 2.26
N LEU A 368 15.74 -20.72 3.37
CA LEU A 368 15.23 -21.22 4.66
C LEU A 368 13.71 -21.44 4.62
N ALA A 369 12.97 -20.54 4.01
CA ALA A 369 11.51 -20.62 3.88
C ALA A 369 11.08 -21.86 3.06
N ALA A 370 11.81 -22.19 2.00
CA ALA A 370 11.55 -23.36 1.18
C ALA A 370 11.69 -24.69 1.95
N GLN A 371 12.36 -24.67 3.08
CA GLN A 371 12.53 -25.85 3.95
C GLN A 371 11.50 -25.92 5.08
N GLN A 372 10.51 -25.00 5.12
CA GLN A 372 9.45 -24.99 6.12
C GLN A 372 8.23 -25.76 5.60
N PRO A 373 8.00 -27.02 6.04
CA PRO A 373 6.86 -27.79 5.54
C PRO A 373 5.53 -27.18 6.05
N GLY A 374 4.55 -27.11 5.16
CA GLY A 374 3.22 -26.64 5.50
C GLY A 374 3.11 -25.14 5.75
N VAL A 375 4.11 -24.34 5.41
CA VAL A 375 4.09 -22.89 5.55
C VAL A 375 4.14 -22.21 4.19
N ILE A 376 3.18 -21.33 3.92
CA ILE A 376 3.12 -20.49 2.73
C ILE A 376 3.52 -19.08 3.14
N PHE A 377 4.60 -18.56 2.56
CA PHE A 377 5.05 -17.19 2.76
C PHE A 377 4.52 -16.35 1.61
N ALA A 378 3.59 -15.45 1.87
CA ALA A 378 2.97 -14.63 0.85
C ALA A 378 2.58 -13.24 1.34
N GLY A 379 2.61 -12.26 0.43
CA GLY A 379 2.30 -10.87 0.70
C GLY A 379 3.55 -10.00 0.76
N ARG A 380 3.34 -8.71 0.93
CA ARG A 380 4.41 -7.70 0.84
C ARG A 380 5.61 -7.99 1.74
N LEU A 381 5.37 -8.30 2.99
CA LEU A 381 6.43 -8.52 3.99
C LEU A 381 7.07 -9.91 3.85
N ALA A 382 6.26 -10.94 3.63
CA ALA A 382 6.74 -12.30 3.52
C ALA A 382 7.52 -12.56 2.22
N GLU A 383 7.21 -11.84 1.15
CA GLU A 383 7.91 -11.89 -0.13
C GLU A 383 8.95 -10.78 -0.27
N TYR A 384 8.99 -9.84 0.68
CA TYR A 384 9.84 -8.64 0.62
C TYR A 384 9.70 -7.94 -0.74
N LYS A 385 8.45 -7.67 -1.13
CA LYS A 385 8.09 -7.12 -2.44
C LYS A 385 6.97 -6.11 -2.30
N TYR A 386 7.06 -5.02 -3.04
CA TYR A 386 5.96 -4.09 -3.12
C TYR A 386 4.80 -4.68 -3.95
N TYR A 387 3.61 -4.67 -3.34
CA TYR A 387 2.36 -5.06 -3.99
C TYR A 387 1.31 -3.95 -3.82
N ASP A 388 0.69 -3.53 -4.92
CA ASP A 388 -0.58 -2.82 -4.88
C ASP A 388 -1.72 -3.77 -4.50
N MET A 389 -2.90 -3.21 -4.21
CA MET A 389 -4.05 -3.99 -3.75
C MET A 389 -4.50 -5.05 -4.77
N ALA A 390 -4.67 -4.69 -6.03
CA ALA A 390 -5.13 -5.64 -7.04
C ALA A 390 -4.16 -6.80 -7.28
N PRO A 391 -2.84 -6.58 -7.43
CA PRO A 391 -1.87 -7.67 -7.47
C PRO A 391 -1.88 -8.55 -6.21
N THR A 392 -2.13 -7.99 -5.04
CA THR A 392 -2.25 -8.75 -3.79
C THR A 392 -3.44 -9.72 -3.85
N ILE A 393 -4.59 -9.25 -4.30
CA ILE A 393 -5.79 -10.08 -4.47
C ILE A 393 -5.54 -11.16 -5.52
N ALA A 394 -4.96 -10.81 -6.66
CA ALA A 394 -4.64 -11.77 -7.73
C ALA A 394 -3.67 -12.85 -7.24
N LYS A 395 -2.68 -12.48 -6.43
CA LYS A 395 -1.75 -13.44 -5.81
C LYS A 395 -2.48 -14.40 -4.87
N ALA A 396 -3.43 -13.91 -4.08
CA ALA A 396 -4.26 -14.77 -3.22
C ALA A 396 -5.09 -15.77 -4.04
N PHE A 397 -5.63 -15.36 -5.17
CA PHE A 397 -6.31 -16.28 -6.10
C PHE A 397 -5.37 -17.39 -6.57
N THR A 398 -4.17 -17.03 -7.03
CA THR A 398 -3.17 -17.99 -7.49
C THR A 398 -2.79 -18.97 -6.40
N LEU A 399 -2.53 -18.50 -5.19
CA LEU A 399 -2.18 -19.35 -4.05
C LEU A 399 -3.30 -20.33 -3.70
N TRP A 400 -4.55 -19.85 -3.70
CA TRP A 400 -5.68 -20.73 -3.44
C TRP A 400 -5.86 -21.80 -4.53
N GLU A 401 -5.69 -21.44 -5.79
CA GLU A 401 -5.72 -22.38 -6.91
C GLU A 401 -4.61 -23.44 -6.82
N GLU A 402 -3.42 -23.06 -6.34
CA GLU A 402 -2.33 -24.00 -6.08
C GLU A 402 -2.65 -24.96 -4.93
N GLU A 403 -3.27 -24.47 -3.88
CA GLU A 403 -3.69 -25.29 -2.73
C GLU A 403 -4.77 -26.34 -3.08
N GLN A 404 -5.50 -26.14 -4.16
CA GLN A 404 -6.55 -27.06 -4.63
C GLN A 404 -6.03 -28.18 -5.55
N LYS A 405 -4.76 -28.13 -5.99
CA LYS A 405 -4.14 -29.16 -6.83
C LYS A 405 -3.64 -30.33 -6.01
#